data_5ea9579fc5bd50397e4acbe0932a5458
#
_entry.id   5ea9579fc5bd50397e4acbe0932a5458
#
_cell.length_a   1.000
_cell.length_b   1.000
_cell.length_c   1.000
_cell.angle_alpha   90.00
_cell.angle_beta   90.00
_cell.angle_gamma   90.00
#
_symmetry.space_group_name_H-M   'P 1'
#
loop_
_entity.id
_entity.type
_entity.pdbx_description
1 polymer ?
#
loop_
_entity_poly.entity_id
_entity_poly.type
_entity_poly.pdbx_seq_one_letter_code
_entity_poly.pdbx_strand_id
1 'polypeptide(L)'
;MIGPVAAAPVAGVPVDGRPAAVELSGVTVARGGRTVWSDGNLAIGAGGVVLVIGPNGSGKTTLFEVLLGLLPVAAGTVTVLGAPPERGNARIGYVPQHYTASVGEAVRCVDLVTLGISGPRWGLRPVTAAERARVHAALDAVGAGGLGDRRVSELSGGQQQRVAIAQALVHEPDLLLLDEPLANLDVRSQHEIADLLGQLKRSRPVTILVIAHDMNPLLSQLDGVVYLLDGHPHYGAVGDVVDDDLLTHLYGTKMRVIRTAQGDLFTRSG
;
A
#
# COMPACT_ATOMS: atom_id res chain seq x y z
N MET A 1 -32.58 -14.87 7.49
CA MET A 1 -31.65 -15.74 6.74
C MET A 1 -31.45 -15.11 5.39
N ILE A 2 -30.38 -14.31 5.26
CA ILE A 2 -29.94 -13.76 3.97
C ILE A 2 -28.96 -14.81 3.45
N GLY A 3 -29.27 -15.37 2.28
CA GLY A 3 -28.45 -16.39 1.65
C GLY A 3 -27.05 -15.84 1.32
N PRO A 4 -26.03 -16.72 1.13
CA PRO A 4 -24.69 -16.29 0.80
C PRO A 4 -24.74 -15.51 -0.51
N VAL A 5 -24.26 -14.28 -0.49
CA VAL A 5 -23.97 -13.52 -1.70
C VAL A 5 -22.82 -14.28 -2.39
N ALA A 6 -23.16 -15.07 -3.38
CA ALA A 6 -22.17 -15.71 -4.23
C ALA A 6 -21.48 -14.61 -5.04
N ALA A 7 -20.41 -14.06 -4.51
CA ALA A 7 -19.48 -13.27 -5.27
C ALA A 7 -18.84 -14.18 -6.29
N ALA A 8 -19.22 -14.07 -7.58
CA ALA A 8 -18.48 -14.68 -8.65
C ALA A 8 -17.03 -14.21 -8.57
N PRO A 9 -16.03 -15.09 -8.74
CA PRO A 9 -14.64 -14.67 -8.79
C PRO A 9 -14.47 -13.75 -10.00
N VAL A 10 -14.39 -12.45 -9.75
CA VAL A 10 -13.97 -11.51 -10.77
C VAL A 10 -12.47 -11.74 -10.91
N ALA A 11 -12.09 -12.58 -11.87
CA ALA A 11 -10.72 -12.61 -12.34
C ALA A 11 -10.39 -11.17 -12.74
N GLY A 12 -9.47 -10.54 -11.99
CA GLY A 12 -8.98 -9.22 -12.32
C GLY A 12 -8.38 -9.29 -13.73
N VAL A 13 -9.13 -8.82 -14.72
CA VAL A 13 -8.63 -8.68 -16.08
C VAL A 13 -7.47 -7.68 -16.01
N PRO A 14 -6.27 -8.01 -16.53
CA PRO A 14 -5.20 -7.05 -16.64
C PRO A 14 -5.71 -5.83 -17.38
N VAL A 15 -5.73 -4.67 -16.75
CA VAL A 15 -6.08 -3.42 -17.41
C VAL A 15 -4.96 -3.16 -18.43
N ASP A 16 -5.31 -3.02 -19.70
CA ASP A 16 -4.41 -2.68 -20.82
C ASP A 16 -3.32 -3.70 -21.20
N GLY A 17 -3.56 -5.02 -21.08
CA GLY A 17 -2.61 -6.04 -21.55
C GLY A 17 -1.26 -6.07 -20.82
N ARG A 18 -1.13 -5.33 -19.71
CA ARG A 18 0.06 -5.37 -18.85
C ARG A 18 0.02 -6.59 -17.94
N PRO A 19 1.17 -7.21 -17.65
CA PRO A 19 1.21 -8.32 -16.70
C PRO A 19 0.71 -7.87 -15.34
N ALA A 20 0.10 -8.79 -14.58
CA ALA A 20 -0.35 -8.49 -13.23
C ALA A 20 0.85 -8.14 -12.32
N ALA A 21 0.67 -7.12 -11.46
CA ALA A 21 1.64 -6.80 -10.42
C ALA A 21 1.59 -7.82 -9.27
N VAL A 22 0.40 -8.33 -8.96
CA VAL A 22 0.16 -9.34 -7.92
C VAL A 22 -0.88 -10.34 -8.42
N GLU A 23 -0.62 -11.63 -8.24
CA GLU A 23 -1.59 -12.69 -8.50
C GLU A 23 -1.60 -13.66 -7.32
N LEU A 24 -2.81 -14.02 -6.87
CA LEU A 24 -3.07 -15.07 -5.90
C LEU A 24 -3.95 -16.14 -6.56
N SER A 25 -3.60 -17.41 -6.41
CA SER A 25 -4.38 -18.54 -6.93
C SER A 25 -4.52 -19.62 -5.86
N GLY A 26 -5.74 -19.79 -5.33
CA GLY A 26 -6.08 -20.74 -4.26
C GLY A 26 -5.26 -20.55 -2.98
N VAL A 27 -4.87 -19.32 -2.67
CA VAL A 27 -3.91 -19.04 -1.60
C VAL A 27 -4.55 -19.17 -0.22
N THR A 28 -3.94 -19.97 0.64
CA THR A 28 -4.26 -20.06 2.06
C THR A 28 -3.07 -19.59 2.89
N VAL A 29 -3.32 -18.72 3.86
CA VAL A 29 -2.32 -18.21 4.78
C VAL A 29 -2.66 -18.57 6.21
N ALA A 30 -1.67 -19.09 6.93
CA ALA A 30 -1.77 -19.42 8.34
C ALA A 30 -0.67 -18.73 9.16
N ARG A 31 -1.01 -18.34 10.40
CA ARG A 31 -0.07 -17.74 11.35
C ARG A 31 -0.27 -18.37 12.72
N GLY A 32 0.81 -18.90 13.31
CA GLY A 32 0.72 -19.56 14.61
C GLY A 32 -0.26 -20.74 14.65
N GLY A 33 -0.39 -21.49 13.55
CA GLY A 33 -1.29 -22.64 13.44
C GLY A 33 -2.78 -22.29 13.20
N ARG A 34 -3.11 -21.00 13.06
CA ARG A 34 -4.48 -20.54 12.74
C ARG A 34 -4.53 -20.01 11.32
N THR A 35 -5.54 -20.41 10.55
CA THR A 35 -5.81 -19.84 9.24
C THR A 35 -6.19 -18.37 9.41
N VAL A 36 -5.48 -17.47 8.71
CA VAL A 36 -5.80 -16.04 8.65
C VAL A 36 -6.86 -15.81 7.58
N TRP A 37 -6.63 -16.35 6.39
CA TRP A 37 -7.57 -16.37 5.27
C TRP A 37 -7.23 -17.51 4.31
N SER A 38 -8.21 -17.95 3.53
CA SER A 38 -8.12 -19.12 2.65
C SER A 38 -8.72 -18.81 1.28
N ASP A 39 -8.40 -19.69 0.33
CA ASP A 39 -8.90 -19.66 -1.05
C ASP A 39 -8.83 -18.27 -1.70
N GLY A 40 -7.70 -17.58 -1.47
CA GLY A 40 -7.44 -16.26 -2.05
C GLY A 40 -7.22 -16.38 -3.54
N ASN A 41 -8.10 -15.73 -4.31
CA ASN A 41 -8.05 -15.67 -5.76
C ASN A 41 -8.22 -14.22 -6.20
N LEU A 42 -7.15 -13.56 -6.63
CA LEU A 42 -7.22 -12.21 -7.18
C LEU A 42 -6.03 -11.93 -8.10
N ALA A 43 -6.22 -10.97 -9.00
CA ALA A 43 -5.15 -10.42 -9.82
C ALA A 43 -5.23 -8.89 -9.80
N ILE A 44 -4.13 -8.24 -9.49
CA ILE A 44 -3.98 -6.78 -9.49
C ILE A 44 -3.12 -6.39 -10.68
N GLY A 45 -3.66 -5.61 -11.60
CA GLY A 45 -2.94 -5.12 -12.78
C GLY A 45 -1.77 -4.20 -12.41
N ALA A 46 -0.78 -4.11 -13.28
CA ALA A 46 0.35 -3.20 -13.10
C ALA A 46 -0.07 -1.74 -13.33
N GLY A 47 0.43 -0.84 -12.49
CA GLY A 47 0.08 0.57 -12.44
C GLY A 47 -1.21 0.82 -11.67
N GLY A 48 -1.35 1.98 -11.08
CA GLY A 48 -2.55 2.34 -10.33
C GLY A 48 -2.39 2.31 -8.82
N VAL A 49 -3.40 2.83 -8.14
CA VAL A 49 -3.51 2.86 -6.68
C VAL A 49 -4.63 1.93 -6.25
N VAL A 50 -4.30 0.92 -5.46
CA VAL A 50 -5.22 -0.09 -4.94
C VAL A 50 -5.29 0.01 -3.42
N LEU A 51 -6.49 0.20 -2.91
CA LEU A 51 -6.75 0.21 -1.47
C LEU A 51 -6.94 -1.22 -0.95
N VAL A 52 -6.39 -1.50 0.23
CA VAL A 52 -6.60 -2.77 0.95
C VAL A 52 -7.38 -2.48 2.23
N ILE A 53 -8.61 -2.98 2.31
CA ILE A 53 -9.53 -2.77 3.44
C ILE A 53 -9.99 -4.08 4.06
N GLY A 54 -10.53 -3.98 5.27
CA GLY A 54 -11.07 -5.11 6.02
C GLY A 54 -11.04 -4.83 7.52
N PRO A 55 -11.76 -5.60 8.33
CA PRO A 55 -11.76 -5.47 9.78
C PRO A 55 -10.36 -5.57 10.40
N ASN A 56 -10.23 -5.14 11.66
CA ASN A 56 -9.00 -5.37 12.40
C ASN A 56 -8.77 -6.87 12.56
N GLY A 57 -7.54 -7.32 12.31
CA GLY A 57 -7.20 -8.74 12.36
C GLY A 57 -7.59 -9.56 11.13
N SER A 58 -8.19 -8.97 10.08
CA SER A 58 -8.55 -9.69 8.85
C SER A 58 -7.35 -10.15 8.02
N GLY A 59 -6.13 -9.71 8.35
CA GLY A 59 -4.92 -10.14 7.65
C GLY A 59 -4.40 -9.17 6.58
N LYS A 60 -4.76 -7.88 6.63
CA LYS A 60 -4.23 -6.86 5.69
C LYS A 60 -2.71 -6.79 5.69
N THR A 61 -2.09 -6.60 6.85
CA THR A 61 -0.61 -6.61 6.99
C THR A 61 -0.03 -7.98 6.63
N THR A 62 -0.77 -9.07 6.93
CA THR A 62 -0.38 -10.42 6.54
C THR A 62 -0.30 -10.58 5.01
N LEU A 63 -1.20 -9.94 4.25
CA LEU A 63 -1.09 -9.89 2.79
C LEU A 63 0.23 -9.23 2.38
N PHE A 64 0.59 -8.10 2.95
CA PHE A 64 1.87 -7.44 2.65
C PHE A 64 3.07 -8.32 3.04
N GLU A 65 3.03 -9.01 4.18
CA GLU A 65 4.08 -9.95 4.59
C GLU A 65 4.25 -11.09 3.56
N VAL A 66 3.16 -11.61 3.00
CA VAL A 66 3.20 -12.61 1.93
C VAL A 66 3.82 -12.03 0.66
N LEU A 67 3.38 -10.85 0.22
CA LEU A 67 3.91 -10.20 -0.99
C LEU A 67 5.40 -9.84 -0.87
N LEU A 68 5.87 -9.55 0.35
CA LEU A 68 7.28 -9.28 0.67
C LEU A 68 8.12 -10.55 0.83
N GLY A 69 7.53 -11.75 0.72
CA GLY A 69 8.23 -13.02 0.97
C GLY A 69 8.64 -13.23 2.43
N LEU A 70 8.00 -12.51 3.37
CA LEU A 70 8.26 -12.61 4.82
C LEU A 70 7.46 -13.73 5.48
N LEU A 71 6.31 -14.09 4.90
CA LEU A 71 5.43 -15.16 5.37
C LEU A 71 5.14 -16.12 4.22
N PRO A 72 5.47 -17.41 4.36
CA PRO A 72 5.12 -18.40 3.34
C PRO A 72 3.62 -18.71 3.36
N VAL A 73 3.06 -19.06 2.21
CA VAL A 73 1.68 -19.52 2.10
C VAL A 73 1.57 -21.00 2.49
N ALA A 74 0.44 -21.38 3.09
CA ALA A 74 0.16 -22.78 3.48
C ALA A 74 -0.33 -23.61 2.28
N ALA A 75 -1.00 -22.97 1.31
CA ALA A 75 -1.46 -23.57 0.06
C ALA A 75 -1.61 -22.51 -1.03
N GLY A 76 -1.71 -22.95 -2.29
CA GLY A 76 -1.86 -22.08 -3.45
C GLY A 76 -0.54 -21.49 -3.94
N THR A 77 -0.64 -20.55 -4.87
CA THR A 77 0.50 -19.88 -5.49
C THR A 77 0.34 -18.36 -5.46
N VAL A 78 1.46 -17.66 -5.23
CA VAL A 78 1.54 -16.20 -5.26
C VAL A 78 2.60 -15.80 -6.27
N THR A 79 2.28 -14.84 -7.14
CA THR A 79 3.28 -14.16 -7.95
C THR A 79 3.24 -12.66 -7.68
N VAL A 80 4.41 -12.06 -7.63
CA VAL A 80 4.61 -10.62 -7.46
C VAL A 80 5.55 -10.15 -8.56
N LEU A 81 5.10 -9.24 -9.40
CA LEU A 81 5.85 -8.74 -10.55
C LEU A 81 6.33 -9.87 -11.49
N GLY A 82 5.49 -10.92 -11.64
CA GLY A 82 5.72 -12.08 -12.50
C GLY A 82 6.64 -13.16 -11.92
N ALA A 83 7.03 -13.07 -10.62
CA ALA A 83 7.89 -14.05 -9.96
C ALA A 83 7.33 -14.44 -8.58
N PRO A 84 7.73 -15.58 -8.00
CA PRO A 84 7.40 -15.87 -6.60
C PRO A 84 7.90 -14.77 -5.65
N PRO A 85 7.17 -14.50 -4.54
CA PRO A 85 7.61 -13.51 -3.55
C PRO A 85 9.01 -13.84 -3.01
N GLU A 86 9.88 -12.84 -3.00
CA GLU A 86 11.25 -12.97 -2.50
C GLU A 86 11.56 -11.86 -1.50
N ARG A 87 12.17 -12.25 -0.38
CA ARG A 87 12.57 -11.30 0.65
C ARG A 87 13.69 -10.38 0.16
N GLY A 88 13.51 -9.08 0.34
CA GLY A 88 14.50 -8.07 -0.05
C GLY A 88 14.51 -7.75 -1.54
N ASN A 89 13.43 -8.04 -2.25
CA ASN A 89 13.25 -7.68 -3.66
C ASN A 89 13.30 -6.15 -3.82
N ALA A 90 14.35 -5.64 -4.50
CA ALA A 90 14.56 -4.21 -4.71
C ALA A 90 13.48 -3.55 -5.61
N ARG A 91 12.68 -4.34 -6.34
CA ARG A 91 11.54 -3.86 -7.13
C ARG A 91 10.31 -3.57 -6.27
N ILE A 92 10.35 -3.85 -4.96
CA ILE A 92 9.26 -3.60 -4.01
C ILE A 92 9.73 -2.59 -2.97
N GLY A 93 9.06 -1.42 -2.92
CA GLY A 93 9.19 -0.46 -1.84
C GLY A 93 8.17 -0.76 -0.74
N TYR A 94 8.55 -0.64 0.53
CA TYR A 94 7.64 -0.87 1.65
C TYR A 94 7.78 0.19 2.73
N VAL A 95 6.66 0.74 3.17
CA VAL A 95 6.57 1.64 4.33
C VAL A 95 5.67 0.97 5.38
N PRO A 96 6.22 0.48 6.49
CA PRO A 96 5.44 -0.12 7.58
C PRO A 96 4.72 0.92 8.43
N GLN A 97 3.66 0.51 9.12
CA GLN A 97 2.75 1.36 9.91
C GLN A 97 3.47 2.26 10.95
N HIS A 98 4.49 1.77 11.62
CA HIS A 98 5.20 2.49 12.70
C HIS A 98 6.62 2.92 12.32
N TYR A 99 6.83 3.22 11.05
CA TYR A 99 8.16 3.48 10.54
C TYR A 99 8.87 4.65 11.25
N THR A 100 8.18 5.81 11.36
CA THR A 100 8.75 7.04 11.91
C THR A 100 9.06 6.96 13.40
N ALA A 101 8.30 6.18 14.17
CA ALA A 101 8.54 5.97 15.60
C ALA A 101 9.83 5.17 15.90
N SER A 102 10.34 4.44 14.91
CA SER A 102 11.54 3.59 15.04
C SER A 102 12.82 4.30 14.59
N VAL A 103 12.71 5.49 14.00
CA VAL A 103 13.86 6.28 13.53
C VAL A 103 14.44 7.08 14.69
N GLY A 104 15.75 6.96 14.92
CA GLY A 104 16.43 7.73 15.96
C GLY A 104 16.27 9.26 15.78
N GLU A 105 16.08 9.99 16.86
CA GLU A 105 15.79 11.43 16.87
C GLU A 105 16.82 12.30 16.15
N ALA A 106 18.06 11.80 15.99
CA ALA A 106 19.17 12.57 15.42
C ALA A 106 19.39 12.36 13.91
N VAL A 107 18.61 11.47 13.25
CA VAL A 107 18.82 11.08 11.84
C VAL A 107 18.31 12.19 10.92
N ARG A 108 19.15 12.64 9.95
CA ARG A 108 18.72 13.58 8.92
C ARG A 108 17.90 12.85 7.84
N CYS A 109 17.01 13.58 7.17
CA CYS A 109 16.17 13.01 6.11
C CYS A 109 16.99 12.39 4.98
N VAL A 110 18.06 13.04 4.54
CA VAL A 110 18.95 12.51 3.50
C VAL A 110 19.63 11.22 3.93
N ASP A 111 20.03 11.11 5.20
CA ASP A 111 20.65 9.91 5.74
C ASP A 111 19.66 8.76 5.82
N LEU A 112 18.41 9.05 6.25
CA LEU A 112 17.33 8.08 6.30
C LEU A 112 17.01 7.50 4.91
N VAL A 113 16.85 8.34 3.90
CA VAL A 113 16.60 7.89 2.52
C VAL A 113 17.80 7.11 1.98
N THR A 114 19.04 7.49 2.36
CA THR A 114 20.26 6.79 2.00
C THR A 114 20.29 5.36 2.56
N LEU A 115 19.73 5.13 3.77
CA LEU A 115 19.58 3.77 4.33
C LEU A 115 18.74 2.85 3.44
N GLY A 116 17.80 3.38 2.66
CA GLY A 116 17.05 2.62 1.66
C GLY A 116 17.98 1.96 0.64
N ILE A 117 19.07 2.63 0.24
CA ILE A 117 20.07 2.09 -0.70
C ILE A 117 21.05 1.14 -0.01
N SER A 118 21.54 1.51 1.17
CA SER A 118 22.65 0.85 1.85
C SER A 118 22.21 -0.26 2.81
N GLY A 119 20.95 -0.27 3.27
CA GLY A 119 20.43 -1.16 4.30
C GLY A 119 20.72 -2.66 4.10
N PRO A 120 20.66 -3.21 2.88
CA PRO A 120 21.01 -4.60 2.62
C PRO A 120 22.52 -4.89 2.61
N ARG A 121 23.37 -3.86 2.66
CA ARG A 121 24.82 -3.99 2.51
C ARG A 121 25.52 -3.64 3.80
N TRP A 122 26.17 -4.61 4.42
CA TRP A 122 27.08 -4.40 5.55
C TRP A 122 28.43 -3.85 5.06
N GLY A 123 28.92 -2.78 5.69
CA GLY A 123 30.26 -2.23 5.46
C GLY A 123 30.32 -0.71 5.37
N LEU A 124 31.51 -0.15 5.59
CA LEU A 124 31.82 1.29 5.49
C LEU A 124 32.12 1.68 4.03
N ARG A 125 31.15 1.53 3.14
CA ARG A 125 31.32 2.00 1.75
C ARG A 125 30.80 3.44 1.63
N PRO A 126 31.60 4.37 1.08
CA PRO A 126 31.11 5.72 0.82
C PRO A 126 29.97 5.70 -0.21
N VAL A 127 28.97 6.55 0.04
CA VAL A 127 27.84 6.77 -0.91
C VAL A 127 28.38 7.40 -2.18
N THR A 128 28.11 6.78 -3.30
CA THR A 128 28.53 7.29 -4.63
C THR A 128 27.75 8.54 -5.04
N ALA A 129 28.26 9.29 -6.02
CA ALA A 129 27.55 10.45 -6.57
C ALA A 129 26.19 10.05 -7.20
N ALA A 130 26.13 8.89 -7.87
CA ALA A 130 24.89 8.36 -8.44
C ALA A 130 23.85 7.99 -7.36
N GLU A 131 24.29 7.40 -6.25
CA GLU A 131 23.41 7.08 -5.12
C GLU A 131 22.88 8.36 -4.45
N ARG A 132 23.74 9.38 -4.26
CA ARG A 132 23.29 10.70 -3.77
C ARG A 132 22.25 11.33 -4.70
N ALA A 133 22.47 11.29 -6.01
CA ALA A 133 21.52 11.81 -6.97
C ALA A 133 20.16 11.11 -6.88
N ARG A 134 20.13 9.77 -6.71
CA ARG A 134 18.87 9.01 -6.49
C ARG A 134 18.18 9.40 -5.18
N VAL A 135 18.93 9.61 -4.09
CA VAL A 135 18.38 10.09 -2.81
C VAL A 135 17.70 11.43 -2.97
N HIS A 136 18.35 12.40 -3.62
CA HIS A 136 17.75 13.71 -3.88
C HIS A 136 16.54 13.61 -4.80
N ALA A 137 16.61 12.83 -5.87
CA ALA A 137 15.47 12.60 -6.77
C ALA A 137 14.26 11.95 -6.06
N ALA A 138 14.51 11.04 -5.11
CA ALA A 138 13.45 10.44 -4.32
C ALA A 138 12.81 11.46 -3.36
N LEU A 139 13.60 12.33 -2.70
CA LEU A 139 13.09 13.41 -1.86
C LEU A 139 12.31 14.45 -2.68
N ASP A 140 12.78 14.81 -3.86
CA ASP A 140 12.10 15.74 -4.76
C ASP A 140 10.77 15.17 -5.25
N ALA A 141 10.74 13.87 -5.57
CA ALA A 141 9.54 13.17 -6.05
C ALA A 141 8.37 13.20 -5.04
N VAL A 142 8.66 13.35 -3.75
CA VAL A 142 7.66 13.46 -2.69
C VAL A 142 7.48 14.90 -2.18
N GLY A 143 8.11 15.90 -2.81
CA GLY A 143 8.07 17.29 -2.37
C GLY A 143 8.80 17.54 -1.06
N ALA A 144 9.83 16.75 -0.74
CA ALA A 144 10.65 16.86 0.47
C ALA A 144 12.10 17.28 0.19
N GLY A 145 12.43 17.73 -1.04
CA GLY A 145 13.81 18.10 -1.44
C GLY A 145 14.47 19.12 -0.52
N GLY A 146 13.72 20.15 -0.08
CA GLY A 146 14.20 21.16 0.86
C GLY A 146 14.36 20.68 2.32
N LEU A 147 14.01 19.43 2.63
CA LEU A 147 14.07 18.88 3.99
C LEU A 147 15.28 17.97 4.23
N GLY A 148 16.11 17.73 3.22
CA GLY A 148 17.20 16.76 3.26
C GLY A 148 18.12 16.86 4.47
N ASP A 149 18.53 18.08 4.84
CA ASP A 149 19.45 18.34 5.94
C ASP A 149 18.77 18.44 7.32
N ARG A 150 17.44 18.49 7.36
CA ARG A 150 16.69 18.55 8.63
C ARG A 150 16.65 17.17 9.29
N ARG A 151 16.56 17.16 10.61
CA ARG A 151 16.34 15.93 11.38
C ARG A 151 14.88 15.48 11.23
N VAL A 152 14.67 14.17 11.17
CA VAL A 152 13.32 13.59 11.05
C VAL A 152 12.43 14.00 12.23
N SER A 153 12.99 14.12 13.44
CA SER A 153 12.26 14.57 14.64
C SER A 153 11.77 16.03 14.60
N GLU A 154 12.31 16.85 13.70
CA GLU A 154 11.90 18.26 13.52
C GLU A 154 10.75 18.43 12.52
N LEU A 155 10.33 17.35 11.89
CA LEU A 155 9.32 17.35 10.84
C LEU A 155 7.90 17.14 11.41
N SER A 156 6.90 17.71 10.73
CA SER A 156 5.50 17.33 10.96
C SER A 156 5.25 15.86 10.54
N GLY A 157 4.19 15.25 11.04
CA GLY A 157 3.82 13.86 10.68
C GLY A 157 3.70 13.66 9.17
N GLY A 158 3.06 14.58 8.46
CA GLY A 158 2.96 14.52 6.99
C GLY A 158 4.32 14.64 6.29
N GLN A 159 5.23 15.47 6.79
CA GLN A 159 6.60 15.57 6.26
C GLN A 159 7.40 14.30 6.54
N GLN A 160 7.28 13.72 7.74
CA GLN A 160 7.90 12.43 8.08
C GLN A 160 7.40 11.32 7.14
N GLN A 161 6.08 11.29 6.88
CA GLN A 161 5.49 10.32 5.97
C GLN A 161 6.01 10.46 4.52
N ARG A 162 6.17 11.70 4.03
CA ARG A 162 6.80 11.95 2.72
C ARG A 162 8.22 11.40 2.66
N VAL A 163 9.02 11.62 3.70
CA VAL A 163 10.41 11.12 3.77
C VAL A 163 10.45 9.59 3.82
N ALA A 164 9.52 8.94 4.56
CA ALA A 164 9.38 7.49 4.57
C ALA A 164 9.03 6.92 3.17
N ILE A 165 8.12 7.59 2.46
CA ILE A 165 7.79 7.23 1.07
C ILE A 165 9.00 7.44 0.16
N ALA A 166 9.77 8.53 0.31
CA ALA A 166 11.00 8.76 -0.46
C ALA A 166 12.02 7.64 -0.28
N GLN A 167 12.19 7.14 0.94
CA GLN A 167 13.08 6.01 1.21
C GLN A 167 12.62 4.74 0.49
N ALA A 168 11.31 4.45 0.48
CA ALA A 168 10.77 3.31 -0.24
C ALA A 168 10.90 3.46 -1.77
N LEU A 169 10.93 4.69 -2.29
CA LEU A 169 11.06 5.02 -3.71
C LEU A 169 12.49 5.05 -4.24
N VAL A 170 13.51 5.04 -3.39
CA VAL A 170 14.91 5.30 -3.78
C VAL A 170 15.50 4.27 -4.74
N HIS A 171 14.90 3.07 -4.83
CA HIS A 171 15.23 2.03 -5.81
C HIS A 171 14.34 2.05 -7.05
N GLU A 172 13.45 3.05 -7.19
CA GLU A 172 12.49 3.11 -8.29
C GLU A 172 11.66 1.82 -8.41
N PRO A 173 10.96 1.42 -7.34
CA PRO A 173 10.23 0.15 -7.32
C PRO A 173 9.08 0.14 -8.32
N ASP A 174 8.74 -1.06 -8.82
CA ASP A 174 7.55 -1.31 -9.64
C ASP A 174 6.28 -1.51 -8.79
N LEU A 175 6.46 -1.91 -7.51
CA LEU A 175 5.40 -2.10 -6.52
C LEU A 175 5.74 -1.34 -5.24
N LEU A 176 4.81 -0.49 -4.77
CA LEU A 176 4.93 0.25 -3.52
C LEU A 176 3.83 -0.22 -2.55
N LEU A 177 4.24 -0.72 -1.39
CA LEU A 177 3.35 -1.17 -0.33
C LEU A 177 3.37 -0.16 0.81
N LEU A 178 2.22 0.40 1.18
CA LEU A 178 2.09 1.41 2.23
C LEU A 178 1.11 0.89 3.29
N ASP A 179 1.62 0.61 4.49
CA ASP A 179 0.81 0.11 5.60
C ASP A 179 0.38 1.28 6.50
N GLU A 180 -0.89 1.67 6.38
CA GLU A 180 -1.54 2.77 7.10
C GLU A 180 -0.80 4.13 6.98
N PRO A 181 -0.46 4.59 5.78
CA PRO A 181 0.35 5.81 5.59
C PRO A 181 -0.37 7.09 5.99
N LEU A 182 -1.68 7.06 6.24
CA LEU A 182 -2.51 8.20 6.63
C LEU A 182 -2.81 8.23 8.13
N ALA A 183 -2.40 7.19 8.88
CA ALA A 183 -2.67 7.09 10.31
C ALA A 183 -1.99 8.22 11.09
N ASN A 184 -2.71 8.77 12.08
CA ASN A 184 -2.22 9.86 12.94
C ASN A 184 -1.85 11.17 12.23
N LEU A 185 -2.25 11.36 10.99
CA LEU A 185 -2.11 12.61 10.26
C LEU A 185 -3.38 13.46 10.40
N ASP A 186 -3.21 14.78 10.43
CA ASP A 186 -4.33 15.70 10.29
C ASP A 186 -4.96 15.61 8.89
N VAL A 187 -6.21 16.06 8.76
CA VAL A 187 -7.00 15.96 7.52
C VAL A 187 -6.28 16.56 6.31
N ARG A 188 -5.59 17.69 6.49
CA ARG A 188 -4.84 18.33 5.41
C ARG A 188 -3.68 17.44 4.94
N SER A 189 -2.88 16.94 5.88
CA SER A 189 -1.76 16.05 5.59
C SER A 189 -2.22 14.75 4.93
N GLN A 190 -3.38 14.20 5.33
CA GLN A 190 -3.96 13.02 4.67
C GLN A 190 -4.25 13.27 3.18
N HIS A 191 -4.89 14.39 2.85
CA HIS A 191 -5.15 14.76 1.45
C HIS A 191 -3.86 15.01 0.68
N GLU A 192 -2.88 15.70 1.28
CA GLU A 192 -1.59 15.94 0.64
C GLU A 192 -0.83 14.63 0.33
N ILE A 193 -0.93 13.60 1.19
CA ILE A 193 -0.36 12.27 0.90
C ILE A 193 -1.18 11.55 -0.19
N ALA A 194 -2.50 11.61 -0.16
CA ALA A 194 -3.34 11.02 -1.19
C ALA A 194 -3.03 11.63 -2.58
N ASP A 195 -2.91 12.95 -2.68
CA ASP A 195 -2.53 13.66 -3.91
C ASP A 195 -1.13 13.25 -4.37
N LEU A 196 -0.18 13.08 -3.45
CA LEU A 196 1.16 12.58 -3.75
C LEU A 196 1.09 11.19 -4.40
N LEU A 197 0.30 10.26 -3.87
CA LEU A 197 0.15 8.92 -4.45
C LEU A 197 -0.43 8.99 -5.87
N GLY A 198 -1.41 9.86 -6.10
CA GLY A 198 -1.94 10.13 -7.44
C GLY A 198 -0.89 10.74 -8.39
N GLN A 199 -0.03 11.62 -7.91
CA GLN A 199 1.09 12.17 -8.69
C GLN A 199 2.12 11.10 -9.05
N LEU A 200 2.51 10.25 -8.09
CA LEU A 200 3.44 9.14 -8.31
C LEU A 200 2.92 8.18 -9.38
N LYS A 201 1.64 7.78 -9.29
CA LYS A 201 0.97 6.95 -10.30
C LYS A 201 1.04 7.55 -11.71
N ARG A 202 0.87 8.87 -11.85
CA ARG A 202 0.89 9.55 -13.15
C ARG A 202 2.31 9.76 -13.70
N SER A 203 3.30 9.92 -12.82
CA SER A 203 4.68 10.28 -13.20
C SER A 203 5.58 9.07 -13.48
N ARG A 204 5.19 7.88 -13.03
CA ARG A 204 6.00 6.64 -13.17
C ARG A 204 5.13 5.39 -13.18
N PRO A 205 5.59 4.29 -13.82
CA PRO A 205 4.83 3.05 -13.93
C PRO A 205 4.92 2.23 -12.61
N VAL A 206 4.41 2.78 -11.50
CA VAL A 206 4.41 2.11 -10.20
C VAL A 206 2.99 1.65 -9.84
N THR A 207 2.88 0.44 -9.30
CA THR A 207 1.67 -0.05 -8.65
C THR A 207 1.75 0.26 -7.17
N ILE A 208 0.71 0.87 -6.60
CA ILE A 208 0.70 1.29 -5.20
C ILE A 208 -0.43 0.55 -4.48
N LEU A 209 -0.10 -0.27 -3.48
CA LEU A 209 -1.07 -0.86 -2.58
C LEU A 209 -1.04 -0.11 -1.25
N VAL A 210 -2.20 0.34 -0.81
CA VAL A 210 -2.34 1.13 0.44
C VAL A 210 -3.29 0.43 1.38
N ILE A 211 -2.84 0.06 2.56
CA ILE A 211 -3.74 -0.30 3.66
C ILE A 211 -4.18 1.00 4.34
N ALA A 212 -5.48 1.23 4.45
CA ALA A 212 -6.01 2.36 5.20
C ALA A 212 -7.33 1.98 5.90
N HIS A 213 -7.61 2.65 7.02
CA HIS A 213 -8.88 2.50 7.76
C HIS A 213 -9.96 3.41 7.18
N ASP A 214 -9.61 4.63 6.80
CA ASP A 214 -10.50 5.56 6.12
C ASP A 214 -10.11 5.67 4.64
N MET A 215 -11.06 5.36 3.78
CA MET A 215 -10.87 5.41 2.33
C MET A 215 -11.11 6.82 1.75
N ASN A 216 -11.84 7.69 2.47
CA ASN A 216 -12.29 8.98 1.94
C ASN A 216 -11.16 9.83 1.34
N PRO A 217 -10.00 10.01 2.00
CA PRO A 217 -8.92 10.81 1.42
C PRO A 217 -8.35 10.24 0.11
N LEU A 218 -8.50 8.91 -0.09
CA LEU A 218 -7.91 8.19 -1.22
C LEU A 218 -8.88 7.98 -2.39
N LEU A 219 -10.21 8.08 -2.17
CA LEU A 219 -11.23 7.66 -3.13
C LEU A 219 -11.01 8.19 -4.55
N SER A 220 -10.62 9.46 -4.70
CA SER A 220 -10.37 10.10 -6.00
C SER A 220 -9.11 9.59 -6.73
N GLN A 221 -8.23 8.87 -6.03
CA GLN A 221 -6.97 8.36 -6.57
C GLN A 221 -7.02 6.86 -6.88
N LEU A 222 -8.05 6.14 -6.37
CA LEU A 222 -8.15 4.69 -6.43
C LEU A 222 -8.53 4.17 -7.83
N ASP A 223 -7.90 3.07 -8.24
CA ASP A 223 -8.27 2.29 -9.43
C ASP A 223 -8.96 0.97 -9.05
N GLY A 224 -8.74 0.48 -7.83
CA GLY A 224 -9.36 -0.74 -7.33
C GLY A 224 -9.26 -0.88 -5.82
N VAL A 225 -9.95 -1.88 -5.30
CA VAL A 225 -10.00 -2.19 -3.87
C VAL A 225 -9.82 -3.69 -3.67
N VAL A 226 -8.87 -4.07 -2.81
CA VAL A 226 -8.80 -5.40 -2.20
C VAL A 226 -9.54 -5.34 -0.87
N TYR A 227 -10.50 -6.24 -0.65
CA TYR A 227 -11.18 -6.33 0.62
C TYR A 227 -11.08 -7.75 1.21
N LEU A 228 -10.79 -7.80 2.50
CA LEU A 228 -10.67 -9.03 3.26
C LEU A 228 -11.95 -9.21 4.08
N LEU A 229 -12.79 -10.15 3.65
CA LEU A 229 -14.11 -10.39 4.22
C LEU A 229 -14.28 -11.88 4.50
N ASP A 230 -14.79 -12.23 5.69
CA ASP A 230 -15.12 -13.60 6.11
C ASP A 230 -13.96 -14.61 5.92
N GLY A 231 -12.71 -14.13 6.03
CA GLY A 231 -11.53 -14.96 5.86
C GLY A 231 -11.14 -15.21 4.40
N HIS A 232 -11.64 -14.40 3.47
CA HIS A 232 -11.30 -14.48 2.04
C HIS A 232 -10.87 -13.12 1.49
N PRO A 233 -9.78 -13.05 0.71
CA PRO A 233 -9.39 -11.85 -0.02
C PRO A 233 -10.15 -11.76 -1.35
N HIS A 234 -10.68 -10.59 -1.65
CA HIS A 234 -11.40 -10.26 -2.88
C HIS A 234 -10.79 -9.00 -3.51
N TYR A 235 -10.96 -8.83 -4.82
CA TYR A 235 -10.59 -7.62 -5.55
C TYR A 235 -11.75 -7.16 -6.44
N GLY A 236 -11.96 -5.86 -6.52
CA GLY A 236 -12.96 -5.27 -7.38
C GLY A 236 -12.64 -3.81 -7.78
N ALA A 237 -13.33 -3.33 -8.80
CA ALA A 237 -13.27 -1.92 -9.13
C ALA A 237 -13.90 -1.06 -8.01
N VAL A 238 -13.45 0.19 -7.88
CA VAL A 238 -13.95 1.09 -6.82
C VAL A 238 -15.47 1.19 -6.83
N GLY A 239 -16.08 1.30 -8.04
CA GLY A 239 -17.52 1.44 -8.17
C GLY A 239 -18.33 0.22 -7.73
N ASP A 240 -17.73 -0.97 -7.75
CA ASP A 240 -18.37 -2.24 -7.38
C ASP A 240 -18.21 -2.55 -5.89
N VAL A 241 -17.10 -2.11 -5.28
CA VAL A 241 -16.79 -2.38 -3.87
C VAL A 241 -17.32 -1.27 -2.95
N VAL A 242 -17.37 -0.02 -3.43
CA VAL A 242 -17.84 1.12 -2.64
C VAL A 242 -19.36 1.20 -2.74
N ASP A 243 -20.05 0.28 -2.04
CA ASP A 243 -21.50 0.27 -1.85
C ASP A 243 -21.87 0.17 -0.35
N ASP A 244 -23.12 0.53 -0.03
CA ASP A 244 -23.62 0.62 1.34
C ASP A 244 -23.58 -0.73 2.07
N ASP A 245 -24.00 -1.80 1.40
CA ASP A 245 -24.18 -3.12 2.01
C ASP A 245 -22.81 -3.78 2.29
N LEU A 246 -21.90 -3.76 1.29
CA LEU A 246 -20.57 -4.33 1.45
C LEU A 246 -19.77 -3.58 2.51
N LEU A 247 -19.78 -2.25 2.49
CA LEU A 247 -19.08 -1.45 3.50
C LEU A 247 -19.69 -1.63 4.90
N THR A 248 -21.01 -1.73 5.02
CA THR A 248 -21.68 -2.03 6.29
C THR A 248 -21.23 -3.37 6.83
N HIS A 249 -21.13 -4.40 5.97
CA HIS A 249 -20.66 -5.71 6.38
C HIS A 249 -19.16 -5.67 6.79
N LEU A 250 -18.32 -5.02 6.01
CA LEU A 250 -16.87 -4.88 6.28
C LEU A 250 -16.55 -4.15 7.60
N TYR A 251 -17.27 -3.08 7.89
CA TYR A 251 -17.02 -2.26 9.08
C TYR A 251 -17.87 -2.63 10.28
N GLY A 252 -18.88 -3.51 10.12
CA GLY A 252 -19.79 -3.92 11.19
C GLY A 252 -20.68 -2.81 11.73
N THR A 253 -20.71 -1.67 11.05
CA THR A 253 -21.53 -0.48 11.36
C THR A 253 -22.19 0.03 10.09
N LYS A 254 -23.38 0.62 10.22
CA LYS A 254 -24.10 1.11 9.08
C LYS A 254 -23.29 2.16 8.33
N MET A 255 -22.91 1.86 7.10
CA MET A 255 -22.18 2.75 6.22
C MET A 255 -23.10 3.28 5.10
N ARG A 256 -22.86 4.48 4.64
CA ARG A 256 -23.53 5.05 3.47
C ARG A 256 -22.50 5.60 2.50
N VAL A 257 -22.71 5.33 1.23
CA VAL A 257 -21.96 5.89 0.11
C VAL A 257 -22.73 7.07 -0.45
N ILE A 258 -22.12 8.24 -0.43
CA ILE A 258 -22.69 9.46 -0.98
C ILE A 258 -22.01 9.72 -2.33
N ARG A 259 -22.77 9.77 -3.40
CA ARG A 259 -22.30 10.17 -4.72
C ARG A 259 -22.73 11.63 -4.97
N THR A 260 -21.75 12.50 -5.23
CA THR A 260 -22.07 13.90 -5.60
C THR A 260 -22.55 13.99 -7.03
N ALA A 261 -23.16 15.13 -7.39
CA ALA A 261 -23.55 15.40 -8.77
C ALA A 261 -22.34 15.49 -9.73
N GLN A 262 -21.15 15.74 -9.19
CA GLN A 262 -19.87 15.75 -9.92
C GLN A 262 -19.24 14.35 -10.07
N GLY A 263 -19.82 13.32 -9.45
CA GLY A 263 -19.33 11.94 -9.49
C GLY A 263 -18.36 11.57 -8.38
N ASP A 264 -18.06 12.49 -7.45
CA ASP A 264 -17.21 12.18 -6.30
C ASP A 264 -17.91 11.22 -5.34
N LEU A 265 -17.14 10.33 -4.75
CA LEU A 265 -17.58 9.36 -3.77
C LEU A 265 -17.12 9.76 -2.37
N PHE A 266 -18.01 9.60 -1.39
CA PHE A 266 -17.71 9.74 0.04
C PHE A 266 -18.39 8.63 0.81
N THR A 267 -17.74 8.15 1.85
CA THR A 267 -18.32 7.18 2.78
C THR A 267 -18.56 7.83 4.13
N ARG A 268 -19.69 7.50 4.78
CA ARG A 268 -20.06 8.01 6.10
C ARG A 268 -20.65 6.89 6.95
N SER A 269 -20.22 6.82 8.20
CA SER A 269 -20.95 6.04 9.21
C SER A 269 -22.29 6.68 9.52
N GLY A 270 -23.33 5.86 9.56
CA GLY A 270 -24.72 6.27 9.84
C GLY A 270 -24.98 6.48 11.32
#